data_d8fad99a8c91c3df2144898ae9a0b610
#
_entry.id   d8fad99a8c91c3df2144898ae9a0b610
#
_cell.length_a   1.000
_cell.length_b   1.000
_cell.length_c   1.000
_cell.angle_alpha   90.00
_cell.angle_beta   90.00
_cell.angle_gamma   90.00
#
_symmetry.space_group_name_H-M   'P 1'
#
loop_
_entity.id
_entity.type
_entity.pdbx_description
1 polymer ?
#
loop_
_entity_poly.entity_id
_entity_poly.type
_entity_poly.pdbx_seq_one_letter_code
_entity_poly.pdbx_strand_id
1 'polypeptide(L)'
;MTRFRCAVHIVPRRGILDPQGKAVADALHSLGFADVGDVRVGRYVIVETQADSADAAKANIKAMCEKLLANPVTEDFDIASVERA
;
A
#
# COMPACT_ATOMS: atom_id res chain seq x y z
N MET A 1 11.03 23.64 8.77
CA MET A 1 10.44 22.46 8.12
C MET A 1 9.05 22.21 8.65
N THR A 2 8.20 21.71 7.78
CA THR A 2 6.81 21.40 8.11
C THR A 2 6.65 19.90 8.27
N ARG A 3 5.84 19.48 9.22
CA ARG A 3 5.52 18.07 9.40
C ARG A 3 4.36 17.68 8.49
N PHE A 4 4.49 16.56 7.81
CA PHE A 4 3.49 16.01 6.92
C PHE A 4 3.13 14.59 7.34
N ARG A 5 1.86 14.25 7.13
CA ARG A 5 1.36 12.88 7.29
C ARG A 5 1.09 12.33 5.91
N CYS A 6 1.77 11.24 5.56
CA CYS A 6 1.66 10.63 4.26
C CYS A 6 1.06 9.24 4.39
N ALA A 7 0.05 8.94 3.60
CA ALA A 7 -0.61 7.64 3.59
C ALA A 7 -0.27 6.91 2.30
N VAL A 8 0.13 5.65 2.42
CA VAL A 8 0.55 4.83 1.28
C VAL A 8 -0.20 3.50 1.29
N HIS A 9 -0.77 3.15 0.16
CA HIS A 9 -1.31 1.81 -0.07
C HIS A 9 -0.26 0.96 -0.76
N ILE A 10 -0.04 -0.26 -0.25
CA ILE A 10 0.93 -1.20 -0.79
C ILE A 10 0.20 -2.51 -1.02
N VAL A 11 0.16 -2.98 -2.26
CA VAL A 11 -0.57 -4.19 -2.62
C VAL A 11 0.28 -5.11 -3.49
N PRO A 12 0.11 -6.44 -3.36
CA PRO A 12 0.76 -7.39 -4.26
C PRO A 12 0.31 -7.14 -5.70
N ARG A 13 1.22 -7.31 -6.65
CA ARG A 13 0.91 -7.19 -8.07
C ARG A 13 -0.03 -8.30 -8.50
N ARG A 14 -0.83 -8.02 -9.54
CA ARG A 14 -1.65 -9.05 -10.16
C ARG A 14 -0.76 -10.17 -10.72
N GLY A 15 -1.23 -11.40 -10.59
CA GLY A 15 -0.52 -12.55 -11.09
C GLY A 15 0.61 -13.05 -10.20
N ILE A 16 0.90 -12.33 -9.10
CA ILE A 16 1.85 -12.77 -8.09
C ILE A 16 1.11 -13.63 -7.07
N LEU A 17 1.77 -14.68 -6.59
CA LEU A 17 1.21 -15.53 -5.56
C LEU A 17 0.98 -14.74 -4.28
N ASP A 18 -0.26 -14.71 -3.83
CA ASP A 18 -0.66 -14.05 -2.59
C ASP A 18 -1.41 -15.05 -1.72
N PRO A 19 -0.72 -15.80 -0.85
CA PRO A 19 -1.36 -16.81 0.00
C PRO A 19 -2.46 -16.24 0.89
N GLN A 20 -2.29 -15.00 1.39
CA GLN A 20 -3.30 -14.35 2.23
C GLN A 20 -4.55 -14.02 1.42
N GLY A 21 -4.37 -13.46 0.23
CA GLY A 21 -5.49 -13.13 -0.65
C GLY A 21 -6.25 -14.38 -1.07
N LYS A 22 -5.53 -15.45 -1.40
CA LYS A 22 -6.16 -16.73 -1.75
C LYS A 22 -6.97 -17.29 -0.58
N ALA A 23 -6.43 -17.27 0.62
CA ALA A 23 -7.13 -17.75 1.81
C ALA A 23 -8.41 -16.94 2.08
N VAL A 24 -8.35 -15.61 1.91
CA VAL A 24 -9.53 -14.76 2.07
C VAL A 24 -10.57 -15.07 0.99
N ALA A 25 -10.17 -15.24 -0.26
CA ALA A 25 -11.09 -15.59 -1.34
C ALA A 25 -11.78 -16.93 -1.06
N ASP A 26 -11.01 -17.93 -0.65
CA ASP A 26 -11.56 -19.25 -0.34
C ASP A 26 -12.56 -19.18 0.83
N ALA A 27 -12.24 -18.41 1.86
CA ALA A 27 -13.15 -18.22 2.99
C ALA A 27 -14.43 -17.51 2.57
N LEU A 28 -14.34 -16.49 1.72
CA LEU A 28 -15.52 -15.78 1.21
C LEU A 28 -16.41 -16.71 0.38
N HIS A 29 -15.81 -17.54 -0.46
CA HIS A 29 -16.57 -18.54 -1.23
C HIS A 29 -17.30 -19.51 -0.29
N SER A 30 -16.64 -19.96 0.77
CA SER A 30 -17.27 -20.83 1.77
C SER A 30 -18.43 -20.19 2.51
N LEU A 31 -18.39 -18.87 2.64
CA LEU A 31 -19.47 -18.09 3.27
C LEU A 31 -20.61 -17.75 2.31
N GLY A 32 -20.56 -18.19 1.08
CA GLY A 32 -21.61 -17.99 0.09
C GLY A 32 -21.39 -16.83 -0.88
N PHE A 33 -20.25 -16.15 -0.80
CA PHE A 33 -19.93 -15.06 -1.72
C PHE A 33 -19.27 -15.62 -2.99
N ALA A 34 -20.06 -16.32 -3.80
CA ALA A 34 -19.57 -17.06 -4.95
C ALA A 34 -19.01 -16.16 -6.07
N ASP A 35 -19.45 -14.90 -6.12
CA ASP A 35 -19.04 -13.96 -7.16
C ASP A 35 -17.68 -13.30 -6.90
N VAL A 36 -17.07 -13.56 -5.74
CA VAL A 36 -15.76 -13.02 -5.44
C VAL A 36 -14.73 -13.61 -6.37
N GLY A 37 -14.01 -12.74 -7.06
CA GLY A 37 -12.92 -13.14 -7.95
C GLY A 37 -11.57 -13.05 -7.24
N ASP A 38 -10.73 -12.14 -7.72
CA ASP A 38 -9.40 -11.95 -7.17
C ASP A 38 -9.44 -11.17 -5.84
N VAL A 39 -8.71 -11.66 -4.85
CA VAL A 39 -8.53 -10.95 -3.57
C VAL A 39 -7.04 -10.77 -3.34
N ARG A 40 -6.63 -9.55 -3.08
CA ARG A 40 -5.25 -9.22 -2.74
C ARG A 40 -5.23 -8.51 -1.40
N VAL A 41 -4.38 -9.01 -0.51
CA VAL A 41 -4.23 -8.43 0.82
C VAL A 41 -2.96 -7.57 0.83
N GLY A 42 -3.14 -6.30 1.11
CA GLY A 42 -2.05 -5.35 1.13
C GLY A 42 -1.91 -4.65 2.47
N ARG A 43 -1.16 -3.55 2.46
CA ARG A 43 -0.91 -2.76 3.67
C ARG A 43 -1.27 -1.30 3.42
N TYR A 44 -1.66 -0.63 4.49
CA TYR A 44 -1.85 0.81 4.52
C TYR A 44 -0.88 1.38 5.54
N VAL A 45 0.08 2.15 5.08
CA VAL A 45 1.15 2.67 5.93
C VAL A 45 1.02 4.18 6.05
N ILE A 46 1.08 4.69 7.28
CA ILE A 46 1.05 6.13 7.54
C ILE A 46 2.42 6.52 8.07
N VAL A 47 3.07 7.45 7.38
CA VAL A 47 4.40 7.96 7.75
C VAL A 47 4.29 9.45 8.04
N GLU A 48 4.74 9.86 9.22
CA GLU A 48 4.90 11.27 9.54
C GLU A 48 6.36 11.65 9.30
N THR A 49 6.57 12.70 8.52
CA THR A 49 7.91 13.16 8.18
C THR A 49 7.94 14.68 8.09
N GLN A 50 9.13 15.25 8.21
CA GLN A 50 9.33 16.69 8.04
C GLN A 50 9.91 16.95 6.66
N ALA A 51 9.43 17.99 6.01
CA ALA A 51 9.92 18.40 4.70
C ALA A 51 9.63 19.91 4.49
N ASP A 52 10.29 20.48 3.49
CA ASP A 52 10.11 21.90 3.17
C ASP A 52 8.79 22.18 2.47
N SER A 53 8.25 21.20 1.77
CA SER A 53 7.00 21.33 1.02
C SER A 53 6.31 19.97 0.89
N ALA A 54 5.05 20.00 0.48
CA ALA A 54 4.30 18.77 0.19
C ALA A 54 4.97 17.96 -0.92
N ASP A 55 5.50 18.63 -1.95
CA ASP A 55 6.18 17.95 -3.05
C ASP A 55 7.46 17.28 -2.56
N ALA A 56 8.22 17.92 -1.68
CA ALA A 56 9.41 17.33 -1.08
C ALA A 56 9.04 16.11 -0.22
N ALA A 57 7.97 16.21 0.57
CA ALA A 57 7.48 15.09 1.37
C ALA A 57 7.09 13.91 0.48
N LYS A 58 6.37 14.17 -0.60
CA LYS A 58 5.95 13.14 -1.55
C LYS A 58 7.15 12.44 -2.19
N ALA A 59 8.16 13.20 -2.60
CA ALA A 59 9.38 12.64 -3.18
C ALA A 59 10.10 11.74 -2.18
N ASN A 60 10.18 12.17 -0.92
CA ASN A 60 10.81 11.38 0.13
C ASN A 60 10.05 10.08 0.40
N ILE A 61 8.72 10.15 0.45
CA ILE A 61 7.89 8.96 0.66
C ILE A 61 8.04 7.97 -0.49
N LYS A 62 8.09 8.47 -1.72
CA LYS A 62 8.34 7.61 -2.88
C LYS A 62 9.66 6.86 -2.74
N ALA A 63 10.71 7.55 -2.34
CA ALA A 63 12.02 6.93 -2.11
C ALA A 63 11.94 5.89 -0.98
N MET A 64 11.23 6.18 0.09
CA MET A 64 11.03 5.22 1.18
C MET A 64 10.31 3.96 0.71
N CYS A 65 9.28 4.11 -0.12
CA CYS A 65 8.56 2.97 -0.69
C CYS A 65 9.46 2.11 -1.54
N GLU A 66 10.26 2.73 -2.40
CA GLU A 66 11.16 2.01 -3.30
C GLU A 66 12.28 1.28 -2.55
N LYS A 67 12.73 1.82 -1.43
CA LYS A 67 13.86 1.28 -0.68
C LYS A 67 13.45 0.31 0.42
N LEU A 68 12.28 0.47 1.01
CA LEU A 68 11.92 -0.31 2.20
C LEU A 68 10.45 -0.69 2.30
N LEU A 69 9.52 0.26 2.09
CA LEU A 69 8.13 0.05 2.46
C LEU A 69 7.41 -0.95 1.57
N ALA A 70 7.76 -1.00 0.30
CA ALA A 70 7.21 -1.93 -0.66
C ALA A 70 8.29 -2.84 -1.21
N ASN A 71 7.92 -4.08 -1.53
CA ASN A 71 8.83 -4.99 -2.22
C ASN A 71 8.76 -4.66 -3.72
N PRO A 72 9.83 -4.12 -4.34
CA PRO A 72 9.76 -3.68 -5.73
C PRO A 72 9.55 -4.82 -6.74
N VAL A 73 9.82 -6.06 -6.33
CA VAL A 73 9.64 -7.22 -7.20
C VAL A 73 8.20 -7.69 -7.24
N THR A 74 7.49 -7.65 -6.11
CA THR A 74 6.18 -8.29 -5.96
C THR A 74 5.05 -7.34 -5.62
N GLU A 75 5.34 -6.08 -5.28
CA GLU A 75 4.34 -5.14 -4.79
C GLU A 75 4.35 -3.85 -5.57
N ASP A 76 3.17 -3.26 -5.70
CA ASP A 76 3.00 -1.89 -6.18
C ASP A 76 2.60 -1.01 -5.01
N PHE A 77 2.89 0.28 -5.10
CA PHE A 77 2.47 1.24 -4.09
C PHE A 77 1.80 2.45 -4.71
N ASP A 78 0.95 3.08 -3.92
CA ASP A 78 0.25 4.30 -4.30
C ASP A 78 0.25 5.25 -3.12
N ILE A 79 0.72 6.48 -3.33
CA ILE A 79 0.70 7.52 -2.31
C ILE A 79 -0.70 8.13 -2.31
N ALA A 80 -1.51 7.73 -1.33
CA ALA A 80 -2.91 8.12 -1.26
C ALA A 80 -3.08 9.58 -0.84
N SER A 81 -2.27 10.06 0.10
CA SER A 81 -2.36 11.44 0.56
C SER A 81 -1.05 11.95 1.13
N VAL A 82 -0.87 13.27 1.05
CA VAL A 82 0.20 13.99 1.72
C VAL A 82 -0.46 15.21 2.34
N GLU A 83 -0.58 15.21 3.66
CA GLU A 83 -1.29 16.25 4.40
C GLU A 83 -0.39 16.84 5.48
N ARG A 84 -0.61 18.11 5.77
CA ARG A 84 0.04 18.73 6.93
C ARG A 84 -0.45 18.06 8.21
N ALA A 85 0.50 17.71 9.03
CA ALA A 85 0.20 17.11 10.32
C ALA A 85 0.03 18.17 11.41
#